data_e7e5ad9370e8633e4eb1fd63fa9d0dcd
#
_entry.id   e7e5ad9370e8633e4eb1fd63fa9d0dcd
#
_cell.length_a   1.000
_cell.length_b   1.000
_cell.length_c   1.000
_cell.angle_alpha   90.00
_cell.angle_beta   90.00
_cell.angle_gamma   90.00
#
_symmetry.space_group_name_H-M   'P 1'
#
loop_
_entity.id
_entity.type
_entity.pdbx_description
1 polymer ?
#
loop_
_entity_poly.entity_id
_entity_poly.type
_entity_poly.pdbx_seq_one_letter_code
_entity_poly.pdbx_strand_id
1 'polypeptide(L)'
;MRRIRIGVLASGGGTNLQAIIDSCERGEIDGDVVVVISNIPEAYALERARKHRIDAYAFPHKDLTREAHEADVIECLEQHQVDLVVLAGYLRMLTPLMINKYAGKLVNTHPALLPSFGGKGMHGLNVHQAVLDYGCKVSGCTIHFVTLDIDGGPIIAQKAVPVLEGDTAEVLQERILKEEHRLLPRAIQLFAQGKLKIEGRKVRVLET
;
A
#
# COMPACT_ATOMS: atom_id res chain seq x y z
N MET A 1 -2.55 22.99 -8.78
CA MET A 1 -2.62 21.66 -9.47
C MET A 1 -3.94 21.00 -9.13
N ARG A 2 -4.47 20.12 -10.00
CA ARG A 2 -5.66 19.30 -9.66
C ARG A 2 -5.28 18.33 -8.52
N ARG A 3 -6.13 18.18 -7.51
CA ARG A 3 -5.97 17.14 -6.50
C ARG A 3 -6.06 15.76 -7.16
N ILE A 4 -5.16 14.85 -6.83
CA ILE A 4 -5.18 13.49 -7.37
C ILE A 4 -6.32 12.67 -6.75
N ARG A 5 -6.84 11.71 -7.50
CA ARG A 5 -7.88 10.77 -7.07
C ARG A 5 -7.23 9.44 -6.70
N ILE A 6 -7.34 9.07 -5.43
CA ILE A 6 -6.68 7.90 -4.85
C ILE A 6 -7.70 6.77 -4.68
N GLY A 7 -7.41 5.60 -5.26
CA GLY A 7 -8.10 4.35 -4.96
C GLY A 7 -7.26 3.52 -4.00
N VAL A 8 -7.87 2.99 -2.94
CA VAL A 8 -7.15 2.16 -1.96
C VAL A 8 -7.71 0.75 -1.96
N LEU A 9 -6.83 -0.23 -2.12
CA LEU A 9 -7.15 -1.65 -1.99
C LEU A 9 -6.68 -2.15 -0.61
N ALA A 10 -7.56 -2.80 0.14
CA ALA A 10 -7.25 -3.29 1.49
C ALA A 10 -8.03 -4.59 1.79
N SER A 11 -7.43 -5.53 2.52
CA SER A 11 -8.07 -6.80 2.89
C SER A 11 -8.44 -6.91 4.37
N GLY A 12 -8.06 -5.94 5.20
CA GLY A 12 -8.17 -6.06 6.66
C GLY A 12 -8.59 -4.77 7.37
N GLY A 13 -7.92 -4.46 8.48
CA GLY A 13 -8.26 -3.37 9.39
C GLY A 13 -8.15 -1.95 8.83
N GLY A 14 -7.33 -1.73 7.79
CA GLY A 14 -7.22 -0.46 7.08
C GLY A 14 -6.57 0.68 7.88
N THR A 15 -5.60 0.40 8.74
CA THR A 15 -4.92 1.45 9.51
C THR A 15 -4.07 2.36 8.62
N ASN A 16 -3.41 1.82 7.60
CA ASN A 16 -2.72 2.59 6.57
C ASN A 16 -3.69 3.43 5.72
N LEU A 17 -4.88 2.88 5.39
CA LEU A 17 -5.95 3.65 4.75
C LEU A 17 -6.36 4.85 5.63
N GLN A 18 -6.54 4.65 6.95
CA GLN A 18 -6.88 5.74 7.85
C GLN A 18 -5.82 6.85 7.83
N ALA A 19 -4.53 6.47 7.86
CA ALA A 19 -3.44 7.44 7.78
C ALA A 19 -3.47 8.26 6.48
N ILE A 20 -3.84 7.64 5.35
CA ILE A 20 -4.00 8.35 4.07
C ILE A 20 -5.19 9.32 4.15
N ILE A 21 -6.35 8.85 4.62
CA ILE A 21 -7.57 9.69 4.75
C ILE A 21 -7.27 10.91 5.62
N ASP A 22 -6.72 10.69 6.82
CA ASP A 22 -6.39 11.75 7.77
C ASP A 22 -5.42 12.79 7.16
N SER A 23 -4.44 12.33 6.39
CA SER A 23 -3.47 13.22 5.72
C SER A 23 -4.10 13.99 4.56
N CYS A 24 -5.07 13.41 3.84
CA CYS A 24 -5.84 14.13 2.83
C CYS A 24 -6.71 15.23 3.46
N GLU A 25 -7.39 14.92 4.58
CA GLU A 25 -8.24 15.84 5.32
C GLU A 25 -7.45 17.01 5.95
N ARG A 26 -6.21 16.74 6.41
CA ARG A 26 -5.30 17.78 6.91
C ARG A 26 -4.62 18.60 5.81
N GLY A 27 -4.82 18.25 4.53
CA GLY A 27 -4.17 18.92 3.41
C GLY A 27 -2.67 18.61 3.26
N GLU A 28 -2.20 17.53 3.87
CA GLU A 28 -0.82 17.05 3.74
C GLU A 28 -0.62 16.27 2.42
N ILE A 29 -1.71 15.80 1.81
CA ILE A 29 -1.73 15.18 0.49
C ILE A 29 -2.61 16.04 -0.43
N ASP A 30 -2.06 16.45 -1.58
CA ASP A 30 -2.80 17.13 -2.65
C ASP A 30 -3.67 16.12 -3.42
N GLY A 31 -4.53 15.41 -2.70
CA GLY A 31 -5.36 14.34 -3.22
C GLY A 31 -6.51 13.97 -2.29
N ASP A 32 -7.44 13.19 -2.83
CA ASP A 32 -8.60 12.68 -2.11
C ASP A 32 -8.72 11.18 -2.31
N VAL A 33 -8.99 10.42 -1.22
CA VAL A 33 -9.39 9.01 -1.35
C VAL A 33 -10.82 9.01 -1.88
N VAL A 34 -11.00 8.51 -3.10
CA VAL A 34 -12.31 8.54 -3.78
C VAL A 34 -13.01 7.19 -3.77
N VAL A 35 -12.27 6.11 -3.57
CA VAL A 35 -12.82 4.76 -3.49
C VAL A 35 -11.92 3.85 -2.66
N VAL A 36 -12.54 2.99 -1.88
CA VAL A 36 -11.89 1.91 -1.13
C VAL A 36 -12.49 0.59 -1.59
N ILE A 37 -11.64 -0.34 -1.97
CA ILE A 37 -12.05 -1.65 -2.45
C ILE A 37 -11.42 -2.74 -1.58
N SER A 38 -12.22 -3.74 -1.22
CA SER A 38 -11.75 -4.93 -0.53
C SER A 38 -12.18 -6.21 -1.24
N ASN A 39 -11.33 -7.22 -1.19
CA ASN A 39 -11.68 -8.59 -1.58
C ASN A 39 -12.36 -9.37 -0.44
N ILE A 40 -12.47 -8.76 0.73
CA ILE A 40 -13.09 -9.30 1.95
C ILE A 40 -14.28 -8.40 2.33
N PRO A 41 -15.54 -8.87 2.25
CA PRO A 41 -16.72 -8.06 2.56
C PRO A 41 -16.73 -7.48 3.96
N GLU A 42 -16.18 -8.21 4.93
CA GLU A 42 -16.14 -7.85 6.35
C GLU A 42 -14.90 -7.02 6.72
N ALA A 43 -14.08 -6.62 5.74
CA ALA A 43 -12.88 -5.82 6.01
C ALA A 43 -13.24 -4.49 6.68
N TYR A 44 -12.66 -4.21 7.84
CA TYR A 44 -12.93 -2.98 8.59
C TYR A 44 -12.49 -1.72 7.82
N ALA A 45 -11.60 -1.87 6.84
CA ALA A 45 -11.24 -0.81 5.90
C ALA A 45 -12.47 -0.19 5.20
N LEU A 46 -13.49 -1.02 4.85
CA LEU A 46 -14.73 -0.53 4.23
C LEU A 46 -15.57 0.32 5.20
N GLU A 47 -15.58 -0.05 6.48
CA GLU A 47 -16.26 0.73 7.51
C GLU A 47 -15.56 2.09 7.73
N ARG A 48 -14.23 2.11 7.69
CA ARG A 48 -13.48 3.38 7.75
C ARG A 48 -13.86 4.30 6.59
N ALA A 49 -13.89 3.78 5.36
CA ALA A 49 -14.28 4.54 4.20
C ALA A 49 -15.68 5.13 4.34
N ARG A 50 -16.67 4.32 4.74
CA ARG A 50 -18.06 4.77 4.94
C ARG A 50 -18.19 5.88 5.99
N LYS A 51 -17.44 5.79 7.10
CA LYS A 51 -17.41 6.84 8.14
C LYS A 51 -16.92 8.19 7.60
N HIS A 52 -16.03 8.16 6.59
CA HIS A 52 -15.52 9.35 5.91
C HIS A 52 -16.29 9.70 4.62
N ARG A 53 -17.43 9.05 4.36
CA ARG A 53 -18.27 9.25 3.15
C ARG A 53 -17.52 8.97 1.85
N ILE A 54 -16.59 8.02 1.90
CA ILE A 54 -15.84 7.53 0.74
C ILE A 54 -16.55 6.29 0.21
N ASP A 55 -16.67 6.17 -1.11
CA ASP A 55 -17.27 5.01 -1.76
C ASP A 55 -16.49 3.74 -1.40
N ALA A 56 -17.21 2.70 -0.97
CA ALA A 56 -16.63 1.48 -0.43
C ALA A 56 -17.28 0.23 -1.04
N TYR A 57 -16.50 -0.54 -1.77
CA TYR A 57 -16.95 -1.72 -2.48
C TYR A 57 -16.23 -2.97 -1.99
N ALA A 58 -16.99 -4.07 -1.91
CA ALA A 58 -16.45 -5.40 -1.71
C ALA A 58 -16.59 -6.21 -2.99
N PHE A 59 -15.49 -6.70 -3.52
CA PHE A 59 -15.46 -7.66 -4.62
C PHE A 59 -14.91 -8.99 -4.09
N PRO A 60 -15.77 -9.93 -3.63
CA PRO A 60 -15.32 -11.23 -3.17
C PRO A 60 -14.69 -12.00 -4.33
N HIS A 61 -13.57 -12.64 -4.04
CA HIS A 61 -12.82 -13.37 -5.07
C HIS A 61 -13.13 -14.85 -5.15
N LYS A 62 -14.05 -15.33 -4.29
CA LYS A 62 -14.46 -16.74 -4.26
C LYS A 62 -15.06 -17.13 -5.60
N ASP A 63 -14.64 -18.27 -6.12
CA ASP A 63 -15.10 -18.85 -7.38
C ASP A 63 -14.79 -18.02 -8.66
N LEU A 64 -13.91 -17.02 -8.56
CA LEU A 64 -13.44 -16.23 -9.69
C LEU A 64 -11.95 -16.49 -9.99
N THR A 65 -11.58 -16.42 -11.27
CA THR A 65 -10.17 -16.30 -11.64
C THR A 65 -9.63 -14.97 -11.14
N ARG A 66 -8.29 -14.84 -11.02
CA ARG A 66 -7.70 -13.56 -10.61
C ARG A 66 -8.02 -12.45 -11.59
N GLU A 67 -7.95 -12.76 -12.88
CA GLU A 67 -8.21 -11.83 -13.98
C GLU A 67 -9.67 -11.36 -13.99
N ALA A 68 -10.64 -12.26 -13.77
CA ALA A 68 -12.05 -11.89 -13.68
C ALA A 68 -12.32 -10.97 -12.49
N HIS A 69 -11.79 -11.32 -11.32
CA HIS A 69 -11.89 -10.45 -10.15
C HIS A 69 -11.22 -9.09 -10.35
N GLU A 70 -10.04 -9.05 -10.98
CA GLU A 70 -9.33 -7.79 -11.26
C GLU A 70 -10.05 -6.92 -12.29
N ALA A 71 -10.77 -7.52 -13.24
CA ALA A 71 -11.58 -6.76 -14.20
C ALA A 71 -12.64 -5.91 -13.48
N ASP A 72 -13.37 -6.49 -12.52
CA ASP A 72 -14.37 -5.76 -11.72
C ASP A 72 -13.72 -4.64 -10.90
N VAL A 73 -12.55 -4.92 -10.29
CA VAL A 73 -11.79 -3.92 -9.52
C VAL A 73 -11.32 -2.78 -10.42
N ILE A 74 -10.78 -3.09 -11.61
CA ILE A 74 -10.32 -2.09 -12.59
C ILE A 74 -11.47 -1.23 -13.07
N GLU A 75 -12.62 -1.82 -13.41
CA GLU A 75 -13.81 -1.08 -13.84
C GLU A 75 -14.24 -0.09 -12.76
N CYS A 76 -14.30 -0.52 -11.50
CA CYS A 76 -14.63 0.35 -10.38
C CYS A 76 -13.63 1.50 -10.24
N LEU A 77 -12.32 1.23 -10.33
CA LEU A 77 -11.28 2.28 -10.27
C LEU A 77 -11.39 3.28 -11.42
N GLU A 78 -11.72 2.82 -12.63
CA GLU A 78 -11.92 3.67 -13.80
C GLU A 78 -13.16 4.56 -13.66
N GLN A 79 -14.28 4.01 -13.19
CA GLN A 79 -15.50 4.78 -12.91
C GLN A 79 -15.24 5.91 -11.93
N HIS A 80 -14.34 5.70 -10.96
CA HIS A 80 -13.90 6.71 -10.00
C HIS A 80 -12.73 7.57 -10.50
N GLN A 81 -12.29 7.41 -11.75
CA GLN A 81 -11.22 8.19 -12.38
C GLN A 81 -9.95 8.24 -11.49
N VAL A 82 -9.53 7.09 -10.98
CA VAL A 82 -8.39 6.97 -10.06
C VAL A 82 -7.08 7.30 -10.78
N ASP A 83 -6.30 8.22 -10.21
CA ASP A 83 -4.97 8.61 -10.69
C ASP A 83 -3.86 7.74 -10.08
N LEU A 84 -4.04 7.30 -8.82
CA LEU A 84 -3.11 6.47 -8.07
C LEU A 84 -3.84 5.36 -7.33
N VAL A 85 -3.39 4.13 -7.49
CA VAL A 85 -3.87 2.98 -6.72
C VAL A 85 -2.86 2.67 -5.61
N VAL A 86 -3.35 2.53 -4.38
CA VAL A 86 -2.54 2.20 -3.21
C VAL A 86 -2.96 0.85 -2.63
N LEU A 87 -2.02 -0.07 -2.53
CA LEU A 87 -2.21 -1.33 -1.81
C LEU A 87 -1.87 -1.08 -0.33
N ALA A 88 -2.87 -1.09 0.52
CA ALA A 88 -2.75 -0.85 1.97
C ALA A 88 -3.14 -2.11 2.75
N GLY A 89 -2.27 -3.12 2.73
CA GLY A 89 -2.56 -4.43 3.29
C GLY A 89 -3.55 -5.24 2.43
N TYR A 90 -3.38 -5.20 1.12
CA TYR A 90 -4.14 -6.00 0.18
C TYR A 90 -3.46 -7.35 -0.03
N LEU A 91 -4.12 -8.44 0.36
CA LEU A 91 -3.51 -9.77 0.45
C LEU A 91 -3.61 -10.60 -0.84
N ARG A 92 -4.06 -10.02 -1.95
CA ARG A 92 -4.09 -10.74 -3.23
C ARG A 92 -2.89 -10.37 -4.09
N MET A 93 -2.30 -11.40 -4.69
CA MET A 93 -1.30 -11.20 -5.74
C MET A 93 -2.00 -10.68 -7.00
N LEU A 94 -1.51 -9.58 -7.52
CA LEU A 94 -2.02 -8.97 -8.74
C LEU A 94 -1.51 -9.69 -9.98
N THR A 95 -2.32 -9.67 -11.04
CA THR A 95 -1.94 -10.20 -12.35
C THR A 95 -1.34 -9.09 -13.23
N PRO A 96 -0.75 -9.45 -14.38
CA PRO A 96 -0.31 -8.46 -15.36
C PRO A 96 -1.41 -7.51 -15.83
N LEU A 97 -2.69 -7.90 -15.74
CA LEU A 97 -3.82 -7.06 -16.13
C LEU A 97 -3.85 -5.77 -15.31
N MET A 98 -3.88 -5.87 -13.98
CA MET A 98 -3.87 -4.73 -13.07
C MET A 98 -2.54 -3.97 -13.11
N ILE A 99 -1.42 -4.69 -13.09
CA ILE A 99 -0.08 -4.10 -13.02
C ILE A 99 0.23 -3.26 -14.26
N ASN A 100 -0.09 -3.77 -15.46
CA ASN A 100 0.14 -3.03 -16.70
C ASN A 100 -0.80 -1.84 -16.84
N LYS A 101 -2.07 -2.00 -16.42
CA LYS A 101 -3.07 -0.92 -16.46
C LYS A 101 -2.65 0.28 -15.62
N TYR A 102 -2.08 0.04 -14.45
CA TYR A 102 -1.63 1.09 -13.52
C TYR A 102 -0.10 1.18 -13.40
N ALA A 103 0.63 0.86 -14.47
CA ALA A 103 2.09 0.94 -14.48
C ALA A 103 2.57 2.35 -14.07
N GLY A 104 3.43 2.43 -13.06
CA GLY A 104 3.91 3.69 -12.48
C GLY A 104 2.88 4.47 -11.65
N LYS A 105 1.69 3.89 -11.44
CA LYS A 105 0.57 4.47 -10.67
C LYS A 105 0.00 3.50 -9.64
N LEU A 106 0.75 2.48 -9.30
CA LEU A 106 0.37 1.44 -8.34
C LEU A 106 1.47 1.34 -7.29
N VAL A 107 1.13 1.65 -6.04
CA VAL A 107 2.06 1.73 -4.90
C VAL A 107 1.65 0.75 -3.83
N ASN A 108 2.64 0.10 -3.21
CA ASN A 108 2.44 -0.79 -2.07
C ASN A 108 3.27 -0.35 -0.87
N THR A 109 2.77 -0.62 0.34
CA THR A 109 3.55 -0.61 1.56
C THR A 109 3.88 -2.04 1.97
N HIS A 110 5.15 -2.31 2.22
CA HIS A 110 5.64 -3.60 2.69
C HIS A 110 6.35 -3.44 4.04
N PRO A 111 6.00 -4.27 5.06
CA PRO A 111 6.48 -4.07 6.44
C PRO A 111 7.86 -4.68 6.69
N ALA A 112 8.78 -4.53 5.74
CA ALA A 112 10.20 -4.87 5.88
C ALA A 112 11.07 -3.95 5.02
N LEU A 113 12.39 -4.01 5.21
CA LEU A 113 13.38 -3.32 4.38
C LEU A 113 13.69 -4.15 3.13
N LEU A 114 12.92 -3.95 2.06
CA LEU A 114 13.18 -4.64 0.80
C LEU A 114 14.60 -4.38 0.30
N PRO A 115 15.26 -5.38 -0.33
CA PRO A 115 14.71 -6.65 -0.82
C PRO A 115 14.62 -7.77 0.22
N SER A 116 14.97 -7.54 1.49
CA SER A 116 14.88 -8.56 2.54
C SER A 116 13.43 -8.78 2.95
N PHE A 117 13.09 -10.03 3.28
CA PHE A 117 11.76 -10.43 3.77
C PHE A 117 10.60 -9.99 2.87
N GLY A 118 10.82 -9.93 1.56
CA GLY A 118 9.79 -9.76 0.54
C GLY A 118 9.39 -11.08 -0.11
N GLY A 119 8.35 -11.04 -0.94
CA GLY A 119 7.92 -12.15 -1.77
C GLY A 119 6.78 -12.99 -1.18
N LYS A 120 6.56 -14.16 -1.78
CA LYS A 120 5.43 -15.02 -1.46
C LYS A 120 5.42 -15.44 0.01
N GLY A 121 4.28 -15.23 0.69
CA GLY A 121 4.09 -15.58 2.10
C GLY A 121 4.57 -14.53 3.10
N MET A 122 5.31 -13.50 2.65
CA MET A 122 5.81 -12.42 3.49
C MET A 122 4.76 -11.30 3.63
N HIS A 123 3.77 -11.52 4.49
CA HIS A 123 2.71 -10.56 4.77
C HIS A 123 2.22 -10.69 6.23
N GLY A 124 1.62 -9.64 6.75
CA GLY A 124 1.08 -9.61 8.12
C GLY A 124 2.16 -9.94 9.16
N LEU A 125 1.81 -10.72 10.18
CA LEU A 125 2.74 -11.12 11.24
C LEU A 125 3.87 -12.02 10.75
N ASN A 126 3.70 -12.74 9.65
CA ASN A 126 4.73 -13.64 9.12
C ASN A 126 6.05 -12.92 8.82
N VAL A 127 5.98 -11.69 8.30
CA VAL A 127 7.17 -10.89 8.01
C VAL A 127 7.95 -10.59 9.30
N HIS A 128 7.23 -10.15 10.33
CA HIS A 128 7.85 -9.77 11.61
C HIS A 128 8.42 -10.99 12.32
N GLN A 129 7.71 -12.12 12.30
CA GLN A 129 8.21 -13.38 12.85
C GLN A 129 9.48 -13.83 12.11
N ALA A 130 9.50 -13.77 10.78
CA ALA A 130 10.68 -14.13 10.00
C ALA A 130 11.90 -13.23 10.32
N VAL A 131 11.68 -11.94 10.56
CA VAL A 131 12.73 -10.99 10.98
C VAL A 131 13.30 -11.38 12.35
N LEU A 132 12.43 -11.74 13.30
CA LEU A 132 12.82 -12.16 14.66
C LEU A 132 13.55 -13.50 14.63
N ASP A 133 13.03 -14.49 13.91
CA ASP A 133 13.62 -15.84 13.80
C ASP A 133 15.01 -15.79 13.14
N TYR A 134 15.22 -14.85 12.18
CA TYR A 134 16.52 -14.63 11.55
C TYR A 134 17.53 -13.96 12.49
N GLY A 135 17.07 -13.33 13.56
CA GLY A 135 17.90 -12.60 14.52
C GLY A 135 18.34 -11.23 14.04
N CYS A 136 17.57 -10.58 13.15
CA CYS A 136 17.86 -9.24 12.70
C CYS A 136 17.87 -8.23 13.85
N LYS A 137 18.74 -7.22 13.78
CA LYS A 137 18.80 -6.11 14.75
C LYS A 137 18.10 -4.85 14.23
N VAL A 138 17.77 -4.84 12.94
CA VAL A 138 17.08 -3.74 12.26
C VAL A 138 16.02 -4.31 11.33
N SER A 139 14.84 -3.73 11.35
CA SER A 139 13.75 -3.96 10.41
C SER A 139 13.22 -2.62 9.92
N GLY A 140 12.02 -2.56 9.36
CA GLY A 140 11.42 -1.31 8.90
C GLY A 140 10.27 -1.52 7.93
N CYS A 141 9.99 -0.49 7.15
CA CYS A 141 9.00 -0.54 6.08
C CYS A 141 9.54 0.04 4.77
N THR A 142 8.93 -0.38 3.68
CA THR A 142 9.26 0.06 2.32
C THR A 142 8.00 0.47 1.59
N ILE A 143 8.02 1.66 0.99
CA ILE A 143 7.02 2.10 0.01
C ILE A 143 7.65 1.97 -1.37
N HIS A 144 7.00 1.25 -2.26
CA HIS A 144 7.52 0.97 -3.59
C HIS A 144 6.43 0.94 -4.66
N PHE A 145 6.80 1.16 -5.90
CA PHE A 145 5.92 0.89 -7.03
C PHE A 145 5.77 -0.61 -7.22
N VAL A 146 4.57 -1.05 -7.59
CA VAL A 146 4.29 -2.45 -7.86
C VAL A 146 4.67 -2.79 -9.30
N THR A 147 5.33 -3.93 -9.46
CA THR A 147 5.71 -4.50 -10.75
C THR A 147 5.36 -5.99 -10.79
N LEU A 148 5.69 -6.67 -11.88
CA LEU A 148 5.47 -8.12 -12.00
C LEU A 148 6.32 -8.94 -11.01
N ASP A 149 7.47 -8.38 -10.57
CA ASP A 149 8.26 -8.97 -9.49
C ASP A 149 7.58 -8.67 -8.15
N ILE A 150 7.19 -9.70 -7.42
CA ILE A 150 6.56 -9.56 -6.10
C ILE A 150 7.54 -8.84 -5.17
N ASP A 151 7.09 -7.72 -4.59
CA ASP A 151 7.89 -6.82 -3.74
C ASP A 151 9.22 -6.38 -4.37
N GLY A 152 9.35 -6.52 -5.69
CA GLY A 152 10.57 -6.24 -6.44
C GLY A 152 10.57 -4.91 -7.20
N GLY A 153 9.55 -4.08 -7.08
CA GLY A 153 9.44 -2.82 -7.80
C GLY A 153 10.34 -1.70 -7.28
N PRO A 154 10.47 -0.58 -8.03
CA PRO A 154 11.29 0.56 -7.65
C PRO A 154 10.86 1.16 -6.29
N ILE A 155 11.82 1.31 -5.39
CA ILE A 155 11.59 1.81 -4.02
C ILE A 155 11.45 3.33 -4.04
N ILE A 156 10.36 3.82 -3.45
CA ILE A 156 10.09 5.26 -3.27
C ILE A 156 10.76 5.75 -1.99
N ALA A 157 10.52 5.04 -0.89
CA ALA A 157 11.06 5.41 0.42
C ALA A 157 11.17 4.18 1.34
N GLN A 158 12.10 4.26 2.29
CA GLN A 158 12.27 3.25 3.34
C GLN A 158 12.48 3.93 4.67
N LYS A 159 12.02 3.28 5.75
CA LYS A 159 12.30 3.71 7.11
C LYS A 159 12.72 2.51 7.95
N ALA A 160 13.89 2.59 8.55
CA ALA A 160 14.43 1.59 9.46
C ALA A 160 13.93 1.82 10.89
N VAL A 161 13.70 0.72 11.61
CA VAL A 161 13.42 0.69 13.05
C VAL A 161 14.30 -0.37 13.72
N PRO A 162 14.68 -0.19 15.01
CA PRO A 162 15.41 -1.22 15.73
C PRO A 162 14.51 -2.43 16.03
N VAL A 163 15.09 -3.61 16.04
CA VAL A 163 14.54 -4.82 16.65
C VAL A 163 15.14 -4.92 18.06
N LEU A 164 14.28 -4.89 19.07
CA LEU A 164 14.71 -4.89 20.47
C LEU A 164 14.69 -6.30 21.04
N GLU A 165 15.49 -6.52 22.06
CA GLU A 165 15.50 -7.79 22.78
C GLU A 165 14.14 -8.02 23.46
N GLY A 166 13.58 -9.22 23.27
CA GLY A 166 12.25 -9.57 23.78
C GLY A 166 11.07 -9.08 22.94
N ASP A 167 11.31 -8.48 21.76
CA ASP A 167 10.22 -8.17 20.83
C ASP A 167 9.45 -9.42 20.43
N THR A 168 8.12 -9.33 20.43
CA THR A 168 7.25 -10.26 19.72
C THR A 168 6.94 -9.73 18.31
N ALA A 169 6.37 -10.57 17.45
CA ALA A 169 5.98 -10.16 16.10
C ALA A 169 4.98 -8.97 16.14
N GLU A 170 4.05 -8.98 17.09
CA GLU A 170 3.06 -7.93 17.30
C GLU A 170 3.72 -6.61 17.74
N VAL A 171 4.66 -6.65 18.68
CA VAL A 171 5.37 -5.46 19.17
C VAL A 171 6.19 -4.83 18.04
N LEU A 172 6.89 -5.66 17.26
CA LEU A 172 7.64 -5.18 16.10
C LEU A 172 6.71 -4.61 15.02
N GLN A 173 5.57 -5.28 14.76
CA GLN A 173 4.54 -4.79 13.84
C GLN A 173 4.04 -3.40 14.24
N GLU A 174 3.66 -3.20 15.50
CA GLU A 174 3.19 -1.91 15.99
C GLU A 174 4.23 -0.79 15.82
N ARG A 175 5.52 -1.12 16.05
CA ARG A 175 6.62 -0.17 15.86
C ARG A 175 6.78 0.21 14.40
N ILE A 176 6.73 -0.74 13.49
CA ILE A 176 6.84 -0.52 12.05
C ILE A 176 5.62 0.23 11.52
N LEU A 177 4.43 -0.13 11.97
CA LEU A 177 3.17 0.49 11.53
C LEU A 177 3.13 2.00 11.79
N LYS A 178 3.72 2.47 12.88
CA LYS A 178 3.86 3.91 13.16
C LYS A 178 4.67 4.64 12.09
N GLU A 179 5.69 3.98 11.55
CA GLU A 179 6.51 4.55 10.48
C GLU A 179 5.82 4.42 9.11
N GLU A 180 5.07 3.36 8.85
CA GLU A 180 4.25 3.24 7.65
C GLU A 180 3.23 4.37 7.57
N HIS A 181 2.54 4.69 8.68
CA HIS A 181 1.54 5.77 8.75
C HIS A 181 2.11 7.16 8.45
N ARG A 182 3.44 7.34 8.58
CA ARG A 182 4.14 8.59 8.23
C ARG A 182 4.69 8.56 6.81
N LEU A 183 5.27 7.42 6.45
CA LEU A 183 6.02 7.28 5.20
C LEU A 183 5.11 7.17 3.98
N LEU A 184 4.00 6.42 4.11
CA LEU A 184 3.06 6.19 3.00
C LEU A 184 2.37 7.49 2.56
N PRO A 185 1.77 8.32 3.44
CA PRO A 185 1.23 9.62 3.05
C PRO A 185 2.26 10.53 2.38
N ARG A 186 3.51 10.57 2.90
CA ARG A 186 4.59 11.35 2.30
C ARG A 186 4.92 10.88 0.87
N ALA A 187 4.99 9.57 0.64
CA ALA A 187 5.23 9.03 -0.69
C ALA A 187 4.10 9.38 -1.67
N ILE A 188 2.84 9.32 -1.21
CA ILE A 188 1.67 9.73 -1.98
C ILE A 188 1.72 11.22 -2.32
N GLN A 189 2.11 12.08 -1.38
CA GLN A 189 2.28 13.51 -1.63
C GLN A 189 3.35 13.79 -2.68
N LEU A 190 4.49 13.11 -2.63
CA LEU A 190 5.52 13.24 -3.67
C LEU A 190 5.00 12.84 -5.05
N PHE A 191 4.17 11.80 -5.11
CA PHE A 191 3.49 11.39 -6.35
C PHE A 191 2.51 12.49 -6.82
N ALA A 192 1.67 13.02 -5.93
CA ALA A 192 0.70 14.07 -6.23
C ALA A 192 1.36 15.34 -6.79
N GLN A 193 2.55 15.65 -6.31
CA GLN A 193 3.36 16.77 -6.78
C GLN A 193 4.12 16.49 -8.08
N GLY A 194 4.03 15.29 -8.65
CA GLY A 194 4.79 14.89 -9.83
C GLY A 194 6.30 14.83 -9.59
N LYS A 195 6.73 14.66 -8.34
CA LYS A 195 8.15 14.67 -7.95
C LYS A 195 8.83 13.31 -8.02
N LEU A 196 8.14 12.25 -8.39
CA LEU A 196 8.72 10.91 -8.50
C LEU A 196 9.05 10.58 -9.94
N LYS A 197 10.32 10.33 -10.23
CA LYS A 197 10.80 9.87 -11.53
C LYS A 197 11.39 8.47 -11.42
N ILE A 198 10.80 7.51 -12.13
CA ILE A 198 11.30 6.13 -12.18
C ILE A 198 12.38 6.05 -13.24
N GLU A 199 13.59 5.60 -12.85
CA GLU A 199 14.73 5.35 -13.73
C GLU A 199 15.26 3.93 -13.51
N GLY A 200 14.73 2.97 -14.26
CA GLY A 200 15.00 1.55 -14.03
C GLY A 200 14.49 1.10 -12.65
N ARG A 201 15.39 0.66 -11.78
CA ARG A 201 15.07 0.27 -10.40
C ARG A 201 15.10 1.42 -9.38
N LYS A 202 15.50 2.61 -9.81
CA LYS A 202 15.63 3.76 -8.91
C LYS A 202 14.44 4.70 -9.07
N VAL A 203 14.01 5.26 -7.96
CA VAL A 203 13.07 6.40 -7.95
C VAL A 203 13.86 7.62 -7.50
N ARG A 204 13.89 8.64 -8.34
CA ARG A 204 14.43 9.95 -7.97
C ARG A 204 13.31 10.85 -7.47
N VAL A 205 13.55 11.52 -6.36
CA VAL A 205 12.73 12.63 -5.90
C VAL A 205 13.28 13.91 -6.54
N LEU A 206 12.48 14.54 -7.38
CA LEU A 206 12.86 15.78 -8.07
C LEU A 206 12.79 16.94 -7.06
N GLU A 207 13.87 17.70 -6.98
CA GLU A 207 13.88 18.98 -6.26
C GLU A 207 13.09 20.02 -7.07
N THR A 208 12.45 20.93 -6.39
CA THR A 208 11.73 22.07 -6.99
C THR A 208 12.70 23.19 -7.33
#